data_3cc5185bdb22545f4686bb94844bcfc2
#
_entry.id   3cc5185bdb22545f4686bb94844bcfc2
#
_cell.length_a   1.000
_cell.length_b   1.000
_cell.length_c   1.000
_cell.angle_alpha   90.00
_cell.angle_beta   90.00
_cell.angle_gamma   90.00
#
_symmetry.space_group_name_H-M   'P 1'
#
loop_
_entity.id
_entity.type
_entity.pdbx_description
1 polymer ?
#
loop_
_entity_poly.entity_id
_entity_poly.type
_entity_poly.pdbx_seq_one_letter_code
_entity_poly.pdbx_strand_id
1 'polypeptide(L)'
;MNLTESIRLSFESLKSNKLRSFLTMLGIIIGISAVITITTIGNSLQKTIASTMRELGGTNLIYAYVNAIMPEFENDAEWERWEYPEMTAKEKLTYEKLSEFQKDFADRVDSVSVEEGLTSSASSTGDKGTTKVSVNGVTPGYLNATKLELLAGRNINDKDNKEMKTTALVSDLYVKYAWGGQNPIGKEISVQLEDDGTVQKFYVVGIYHYDNLKIGSGDPKAPEREWVTPILVPYTYVAETNKANGMENQLQSFQVMAKDGEDATQLSQDMAAYFDTKYFSDTGNFELQSYDMASELGQIDQVLNVLTIAISVIAAISLIVGGVGV
;
A
#
# COMPACT_ATOMS: atom_id res chain seq x y z
N MET A 1 -55.11 1.71 -39.46
CA MET A 1 -55.15 2.22 -38.07
C MET A 1 -54.16 3.38 -38.01
N ASN A 2 -54.63 4.56 -37.72
CA ASN A 2 -53.76 5.75 -37.63
C ASN A 2 -52.91 5.71 -36.33
N LEU A 3 -51.65 6.05 -36.40
CA LEU A 3 -50.72 6.07 -35.25
C LEU A 3 -51.30 6.81 -34.02
N THR A 4 -52.02 7.90 -34.26
CA THR A 4 -52.76 8.68 -33.27
C THR A 4 -53.87 7.91 -32.57
N GLU A 5 -54.57 7.03 -33.28
CA GLU A 5 -55.65 6.20 -32.76
C GLU A 5 -55.10 5.08 -31.87
N SER A 6 -53.95 4.45 -32.28
CA SER A 6 -53.25 3.46 -31.50
C SER A 6 -52.70 4.04 -30.18
N ILE A 7 -52.12 5.24 -30.22
CA ILE A 7 -51.63 5.95 -29.05
C ILE A 7 -52.80 6.28 -28.09
N ARG A 8 -53.94 6.76 -28.60
CA ARG A 8 -55.10 7.09 -27.79
C ARG A 8 -55.70 5.84 -27.10
N LEU A 9 -55.84 4.71 -27.84
CA LEU A 9 -56.32 3.45 -27.30
C LEU A 9 -55.38 2.92 -26.18
N SER A 10 -54.06 3.03 -26.40
CA SER A 10 -53.07 2.66 -25.38
C SER A 10 -53.18 3.51 -24.10
N PHE A 11 -53.40 4.83 -24.21
CA PHE A 11 -53.66 5.70 -23.06
C PHE A 11 -55.00 5.37 -22.34
N GLU A 12 -56.05 5.06 -23.05
CA GLU A 12 -57.33 4.61 -22.49
C GLU A 12 -57.21 3.29 -21.75
N SER A 13 -56.42 2.33 -22.28
CA SER A 13 -56.13 1.06 -21.61
C SER A 13 -55.32 1.27 -20.30
N LEU A 14 -54.30 2.12 -20.31
CA LEU A 14 -53.53 2.49 -19.12
C LEU A 14 -54.43 3.15 -18.07
N LYS A 15 -55.41 3.95 -18.46
CA LYS A 15 -56.30 4.66 -17.58
C LYS A 15 -57.40 3.74 -16.96
N SER A 16 -57.77 2.63 -17.63
CA SER A 16 -58.72 1.64 -17.12
C SER A 16 -58.12 0.76 -16.01
N ASN A 17 -56.77 0.50 -16.05
CA ASN A 17 -56.05 -0.36 -15.10
C ASN A 17 -54.92 0.39 -14.36
N LYS A 18 -55.26 1.55 -13.79
CA LYS A 18 -54.27 2.50 -13.19
C LYS A 18 -53.28 1.87 -12.20
N LEU A 19 -53.76 0.99 -11.31
CA LEU A 19 -52.91 0.38 -10.29
C LEU A 19 -51.89 -0.61 -10.93
N ARG A 20 -52.32 -1.40 -11.90
CA ARG A 20 -51.41 -2.34 -12.57
C ARG A 20 -50.35 -1.59 -13.37
N SER A 21 -50.81 -0.61 -14.18
CA SER A 21 -49.86 0.22 -14.98
C SER A 21 -48.87 1.00 -14.11
N PHE A 22 -49.32 1.52 -12.95
CA PHE A 22 -48.45 2.17 -12.00
C PHE A 22 -47.40 1.21 -11.41
N LEU A 23 -47.83 0.02 -10.94
CA LEU A 23 -46.94 -0.97 -10.35
C LEU A 23 -45.91 -1.49 -11.37
N THR A 24 -46.34 -1.71 -12.64
CA THR A 24 -45.39 -2.15 -13.69
C THR A 24 -44.37 -1.06 -14.04
N MET A 25 -44.81 0.21 -14.20
CA MET A 25 -43.88 1.32 -14.43
C MET A 25 -42.93 1.49 -13.26
N LEU A 26 -43.41 1.39 -12.01
CA LEU A 26 -42.58 1.48 -10.82
C LEU A 26 -41.51 0.37 -10.79
N GLY A 27 -41.87 -0.87 -11.11
CA GLY A 27 -40.94 -1.98 -11.22
C GLY A 27 -39.84 -1.74 -12.25
N ILE A 28 -40.21 -1.21 -13.43
CA ILE A 28 -39.25 -0.86 -14.49
C ILE A 28 -38.31 0.26 -14.04
N ILE A 29 -38.86 1.32 -13.46
CA ILE A 29 -38.06 2.46 -12.97
C ILE A 29 -37.06 2.01 -11.90
N ILE A 30 -37.51 1.23 -10.91
CA ILE A 30 -36.64 0.69 -9.84
C ILE A 30 -35.55 -0.19 -10.46
N GLY A 31 -35.90 -1.10 -11.37
CA GLY A 31 -34.96 -1.99 -12.03
C GLY A 31 -33.85 -1.24 -12.79
N ILE A 32 -34.23 -0.29 -13.65
CA ILE A 32 -33.28 0.49 -14.43
C ILE A 32 -32.45 1.40 -13.52
N SER A 33 -33.08 2.07 -12.54
CA SER A 33 -32.37 2.94 -11.60
C SER A 33 -31.33 2.15 -10.77
N ALA A 34 -31.68 0.94 -10.33
CA ALA A 34 -30.76 0.08 -9.59
C ALA A 34 -29.52 -0.29 -10.44
N VAL A 35 -29.70 -0.67 -11.71
CA VAL A 35 -28.58 -0.99 -12.62
C VAL A 35 -27.68 0.23 -12.83
N ILE A 36 -28.26 1.39 -13.14
CA ILE A 36 -27.50 2.62 -13.35
C ILE A 36 -26.72 3.01 -12.08
N THR A 37 -27.37 2.95 -10.92
CA THR A 37 -26.73 3.31 -9.66
C THR A 37 -25.53 2.42 -9.36
N ILE A 38 -25.68 1.10 -9.48
CA ILE A 38 -24.60 0.16 -9.17
C ILE A 38 -23.46 0.22 -10.19
N THR A 39 -23.76 0.30 -11.49
CA THR A 39 -22.70 0.46 -12.48
C THR A 39 -21.95 1.78 -12.30
N THR A 40 -22.63 2.85 -11.92
CA THR A 40 -22.00 4.13 -11.65
C THR A 40 -21.13 4.09 -10.40
N ILE A 41 -21.63 3.52 -9.30
CA ILE A 41 -20.87 3.35 -8.05
C ILE A 41 -19.66 2.43 -8.29
N GLY A 42 -19.86 1.29 -8.95
CA GLY A 42 -18.79 0.35 -9.27
C GLY A 42 -17.67 1.00 -10.07
N ASN A 43 -18.00 1.67 -11.17
CA ASN A 43 -17.02 2.38 -12.00
C ASN A 43 -16.31 3.52 -11.24
N SER A 44 -17.02 4.20 -10.35
CA SER A 44 -16.42 5.28 -9.54
C SER A 44 -15.46 4.72 -8.49
N LEU A 45 -15.86 3.65 -7.82
CA LEU A 45 -15.01 2.95 -6.83
C LEU A 45 -13.74 2.41 -7.48
N GLN A 46 -13.88 1.72 -8.61
CA GLN A 46 -12.76 1.19 -9.40
C GLN A 46 -11.77 2.30 -9.80
N LYS A 47 -12.26 3.43 -10.31
CA LYS A 47 -11.41 4.57 -10.66
C LYS A 47 -10.71 5.17 -9.44
N THR A 48 -11.42 5.29 -8.32
CA THR A 48 -10.85 5.85 -7.08
C THR A 48 -9.75 4.92 -6.56
N ILE A 49 -10.01 3.61 -6.47
CA ILE A 49 -9.00 2.63 -6.02
C ILE A 49 -7.80 2.65 -6.97
N ALA A 50 -8.01 2.58 -8.28
CA ALA A 50 -6.93 2.61 -9.26
C ALA A 50 -6.10 3.91 -9.22
N SER A 51 -6.72 5.07 -8.90
CA SER A 51 -5.98 6.33 -8.73
C SER A 51 -5.16 6.33 -7.45
N THR A 52 -5.75 5.91 -6.33
CA THR A 52 -5.05 5.80 -5.05
C THR A 52 -3.87 4.82 -5.13
N MET A 53 -4.07 3.66 -5.78
CA MET A 53 -3.00 2.69 -5.98
C MET A 53 -1.86 3.24 -6.84
N ARG A 54 -2.16 4.02 -7.89
CA ARG A 54 -1.13 4.69 -8.69
C ARG A 54 -0.30 5.70 -7.88
N GLU A 55 -0.92 6.36 -6.93
CA GLU A 55 -0.25 7.29 -6.01
C GLU A 55 0.62 6.57 -4.99
N LEU A 56 0.20 5.38 -4.54
CA LEU A 56 0.88 4.56 -3.53
C LEU A 56 1.97 3.61 -4.07
N GLY A 57 2.39 3.72 -5.30
CA GLY A 57 3.44 2.86 -5.88
C GLY A 57 3.07 2.26 -7.24
N GLY A 58 1.79 2.31 -7.61
CA GLY A 58 1.27 1.77 -8.87
C GLY A 58 1.06 0.26 -8.84
N THR A 59 0.69 -0.27 -10.00
CA THR A 59 0.47 -1.72 -10.20
C THR A 59 1.76 -2.55 -10.22
N ASN A 60 2.92 -1.88 -10.24
CA ASN A 60 4.23 -2.54 -10.29
C ASN A 60 4.78 -2.84 -8.89
N LEU A 61 4.10 -2.40 -7.82
CA LEU A 61 4.54 -2.63 -6.45
C LEU A 61 4.04 -3.98 -5.93
N ILE A 62 4.98 -4.77 -5.44
CA ILE A 62 4.75 -6.07 -4.81
C ILE A 62 5.16 -5.96 -3.35
N TYR A 63 4.28 -6.35 -2.45
CA TYR A 63 4.58 -6.52 -1.04
C TYR A 63 4.90 -7.98 -0.76
N ALA A 64 5.93 -8.21 0.02
CA ALA A 64 6.35 -9.54 0.42
C ALA A 64 6.65 -9.60 1.92
N TYR A 65 6.26 -10.69 2.55
CA TYR A 65 6.54 -10.95 3.96
C TYR A 65 6.72 -12.44 4.20
N VAL A 66 7.56 -12.77 5.17
CA VAL A 66 7.76 -14.15 5.59
C VAL A 66 6.69 -14.53 6.60
N ASN A 67 6.02 -15.63 6.35
CA ASN A 67 5.00 -16.17 7.23
C ASN A 67 5.33 -17.59 7.65
N ALA A 68 4.97 -17.96 8.88
CA ALA A 68 5.05 -19.35 9.31
C ALA A 68 3.90 -20.14 8.69
N ILE A 69 4.20 -21.31 8.17
CA ILE A 69 3.19 -22.24 7.65
C ILE A 69 2.46 -22.83 8.87
N MET A 70 1.21 -22.46 9.03
CA MET A 70 0.36 -22.97 10.09
C MET A 70 -0.19 -24.35 9.69
N PRO A 71 -0.09 -25.35 10.55
CA PRO A 71 -0.75 -26.63 10.31
C PRO A 71 -2.28 -26.46 10.35
N GLU A 72 -3.00 -27.38 9.73
CA GLU A 72 -4.45 -27.46 9.94
C GLU A 72 -4.71 -27.94 11.38
N PHE A 73 -5.47 -27.16 12.14
CA PHE A 73 -5.85 -27.51 13.52
C PHE A 73 -7.21 -28.19 13.52
N GLU A 74 -7.32 -29.32 14.20
CA GLU A 74 -8.59 -30.02 14.35
C GLU A 74 -9.51 -29.38 15.40
N ASN A 75 -8.93 -28.63 16.36
CA ASN A 75 -9.67 -27.98 17.45
C ASN A 75 -8.88 -26.80 18.07
N ASP A 76 -9.58 -25.96 18.83
CA ASP A 76 -9.03 -24.77 19.49
C ASP A 76 -7.87 -25.08 20.44
N ALA A 77 -7.86 -26.28 21.08
CA ALA A 77 -6.80 -26.65 22.00
C ALA A 77 -5.47 -26.99 21.30
N GLU A 78 -5.49 -27.33 20.04
CA GLU A 78 -4.28 -27.48 19.22
C GLU A 78 -3.74 -26.12 18.81
N TRP A 79 -4.62 -25.19 18.43
CA TRP A 79 -4.27 -23.80 18.18
C TRP A 79 -3.60 -23.16 19.39
N GLU A 80 -4.15 -23.31 20.60
CA GLU A 80 -3.59 -22.74 21.82
C GLU A 80 -2.21 -23.29 22.19
N ARG A 81 -1.86 -24.50 21.71
CA ARG A 81 -0.56 -25.15 21.96
C ARG A 81 0.46 -24.93 20.88
N TRP A 82 0.03 -24.37 19.73
CA TRP A 82 0.94 -24.11 18.65
C TRP A 82 1.87 -22.95 18.99
N GLU A 83 3.16 -23.22 18.92
CA GLU A 83 4.20 -22.22 19.12
C GLU A 83 4.74 -21.78 17.77
N TYR A 84 4.90 -20.48 17.60
CA TYR A 84 5.50 -19.92 16.39
C TYR A 84 6.93 -20.46 16.22
N PRO A 85 7.27 -21.09 15.10
CA PRO A 85 8.60 -21.69 14.92
C PRO A 85 9.70 -20.63 14.93
N GLU A 86 10.86 -20.98 15.45
CA GLU A 86 12.03 -20.12 15.38
C GLU A 86 12.71 -20.23 14.01
N MET A 87 13.04 -19.08 13.43
CA MET A 87 13.78 -19.03 12.16
C MET A 87 15.25 -19.41 12.36
N THR A 88 15.74 -20.32 11.54
CA THR A 88 17.16 -20.61 11.41
C THR A 88 17.92 -19.43 10.78
N ALA A 89 19.24 -19.41 10.90
CA ALA A 89 20.07 -18.37 10.27
C ALA A 89 19.91 -18.34 8.73
N LYS A 90 19.56 -19.48 8.11
CA LYS A 90 19.28 -19.56 6.68
C LYS A 90 17.92 -18.97 6.32
N GLU A 91 16.94 -19.06 7.17
CA GLU A 91 15.58 -18.55 6.94
C GLU A 91 15.44 -17.07 7.25
N LYS A 92 16.20 -16.53 8.20
CA LYS A 92 16.21 -15.10 8.49
C LYS A 92 16.56 -14.29 7.23
N LEU A 93 15.67 -13.40 6.82
CA LEU A 93 15.96 -12.45 5.74
C LEU A 93 17.02 -11.46 6.21
N THR A 94 17.92 -11.11 5.30
CA THR A 94 18.94 -10.07 5.52
C THR A 94 19.02 -9.14 4.31
N TYR A 95 19.59 -7.96 4.49
CA TYR A 95 19.81 -7.03 3.38
C TYR A 95 20.65 -7.63 2.25
N GLU A 96 21.62 -8.48 2.58
CA GLU A 96 22.46 -9.18 1.61
C GLU A 96 21.64 -10.12 0.74
N LYS A 97 20.72 -10.92 1.32
CA LYS A 97 19.85 -11.83 0.57
C LYS A 97 18.88 -11.08 -0.35
N LEU A 98 18.36 -9.94 0.10
CA LEU A 98 17.55 -9.08 -0.75
C LEU A 98 18.35 -8.44 -1.88
N SER A 99 19.61 -8.05 -1.60
CA SER A 99 20.54 -7.54 -2.63
C SER A 99 20.92 -8.61 -3.64
N GLU A 100 21.04 -9.88 -3.22
CA GLU A 100 21.26 -11.02 -4.09
C GLU A 100 20.06 -11.27 -4.99
N PHE A 101 18.85 -11.31 -4.40
CA PHE A 101 17.60 -11.42 -5.15
C PHE A 101 17.47 -10.31 -6.20
N GLN A 102 17.73 -9.06 -5.83
CA GLN A 102 17.67 -7.93 -6.78
C GLN A 102 18.66 -8.09 -7.96
N LYS A 103 19.81 -8.71 -7.74
CA LYS A 103 20.76 -9.01 -8.82
C LYS A 103 20.30 -10.16 -9.69
N ASP A 104 19.78 -11.23 -9.08
CA ASP A 104 19.31 -12.42 -9.80
C ASP A 104 18.11 -12.09 -10.69
N PHE A 105 17.30 -11.09 -10.30
CA PHE A 105 16.13 -10.59 -11.04
C PHE A 105 16.34 -9.18 -11.63
N ALA A 106 17.59 -8.80 -11.90
CA ALA A 106 17.90 -7.43 -12.34
C ALA A 106 17.29 -7.03 -13.70
N ASP A 107 16.84 -7.97 -14.50
CA ASP A 107 16.12 -7.74 -15.75
C ASP A 107 14.64 -7.38 -15.51
N ARG A 108 14.04 -7.81 -14.41
CA ARG A 108 12.61 -7.69 -14.08
C ARG A 108 12.34 -6.74 -12.90
N VAL A 109 13.25 -6.64 -11.94
CA VAL A 109 13.15 -5.83 -10.74
C VAL A 109 13.85 -4.49 -10.92
N ASP A 110 13.15 -3.40 -10.65
CA ASP A 110 13.72 -2.05 -10.63
C ASP A 110 14.42 -1.79 -9.28
N SER A 111 13.73 -2.03 -8.19
CA SER A 111 14.27 -1.80 -6.84
C SER A 111 13.62 -2.69 -5.79
N VAL A 112 14.39 -2.95 -4.73
CA VAL A 112 13.91 -3.60 -3.50
C VAL A 112 13.96 -2.58 -2.37
N SER A 113 12.88 -2.49 -1.62
CA SER A 113 12.70 -1.54 -0.53
C SER A 113 12.45 -2.23 0.79
N VAL A 114 13.18 -1.78 1.80
CA VAL A 114 12.96 -2.13 3.20
C VAL A 114 12.85 -0.85 4.00
N GLU A 115 12.01 -0.89 5.02
CA GLU A 115 11.89 0.15 6.02
C GLU A 115 11.94 -0.48 7.42
N GLU A 116 12.71 0.11 8.33
CA GLU A 116 12.78 -0.28 9.73
C GLU A 116 12.79 0.95 10.62
N GLY A 117 11.88 1.03 11.59
CA GLY A 117 11.82 2.14 12.54
C GLY A 117 12.93 2.05 13.60
N LEU A 118 13.63 3.14 13.85
CA LEU A 118 14.45 3.31 15.04
C LEU A 118 13.57 3.83 16.19
N THR A 119 12.77 4.85 15.91
CA THR A 119 11.79 5.42 16.84
C THR A 119 10.66 6.08 16.06
N SER A 120 9.44 5.98 16.61
CA SER A 120 8.26 6.68 16.10
C SER A 120 8.11 8.09 16.67
N SER A 121 8.84 8.42 17.76
CA SER A 121 8.74 9.69 18.46
C SER A 121 10.12 10.23 18.82
N ALA A 122 10.47 11.33 18.16
CA ALA A 122 11.70 12.06 18.39
C ALA A 122 11.47 13.55 18.10
N SER A 123 12.40 14.36 18.54
CA SER A 123 12.45 15.79 18.19
C SER A 123 13.77 16.15 17.54
N SER A 124 13.74 17.05 16.58
CA SER A 124 14.94 17.59 15.97
C SER A 124 14.89 19.12 15.94
N THR A 125 15.98 19.74 16.36
CA THR A 125 16.11 21.20 16.44
C THR A 125 17.04 21.68 15.34
N GLY A 126 16.56 22.59 14.51
CA GLY A 126 17.35 23.34 13.55
C GLY A 126 17.55 24.79 13.98
N ASP A 127 18.06 25.64 13.08
CA ASP A 127 18.37 27.04 13.37
C ASP A 127 17.15 27.89 13.74
N LYS A 128 15.93 27.46 13.37
CA LYS A 128 14.73 28.30 13.54
C LYS A 128 13.64 27.66 14.42
N GLY A 129 13.80 26.41 14.80
CA GLY A 129 12.81 25.75 15.65
C GLY A 129 13.03 24.27 15.83
N THR A 130 12.13 23.68 16.62
CA THR A 130 12.09 22.24 16.86
C THR A 130 10.85 21.66 16.20
N THR A 131 10.99 20.49 15.59
CA THR A 131 9.89 19.72 15.00
C THR A 131 9.86 18.30 15.52
N LYS A 132 8.67 17.69 15.50
CA LYS A 132 8.50 16.26 15.77
C LYS A 132 8.93 15.46 14.55
N VAL A 133 9.70 14.41 14.78
CA VAL A 133 10.20 13.54 13.73
C VAL A 133 10.12 12.08 14.17
N SER A 134 10.10 11.17 13.22
CA SER A 134 10.47 9.76 13.40
C SER A 134 11.82 9.50 12.73
N VAL A 135 12.48 8.39 13.07
CA VAL A 135 13.72 7.98 12.41
C VAL A 135 13.51 6.60 11.82
N ASN A 136 13.58 6.51 10.51
CA ASN A 136 13.31 5.28 9.76
C ASN A 136 14.53 4.93 8.90
N GLY A 137 15.06 3.73 9.10
CA GLY A 137 16.09 3.13 8.28
C GLY A 137 15.52 2.64 6.97
N VAL A 138 16.08 3.07 5.86
CA VAL A 138 15.56 2.72 4.52
C VAL A 138 16.66 2.27 3.57
N THR A 139 16.28 1.43 2.61
CA THR A 139 17.16 1.05 1.51
C THR A 139 17.05 2.06 0.35
N PRO A 140 17.99 2.03 -0.63
CA PRO A 140 17.98 2.97 -1.76
C PRO A 140 16.69 2.96 -2.58
N GLY A 141 15.99 1.82 -2.63
CA GLY A 141 14.74 1.66 -3.39
C GLY A 141 13.50 2.31 -2.74
N TYR A 142 13.60 2.79 -1.49
CA TYR A 142 12.46 3.27 -0.73
C TYR A 142 11.70 4.43 -1.38
N LEU A 143 12.43 5.43 -1.92
CA LEU A 143 11.78 6.56 -2.58
C LEU A 143 11.02 6.14 -3.84
N ASN A 144 11.55 5.14 -4.57
CA ASN A 144 10.86 4.60 -5.74
C ASN A 144 9.61 3.83 -5.36
N ALA A 145 9.70 2.96 -4.34
CA ALA A 145 8.58 2.16 -3.87
C ALA A 145 7.43 3.03 -3.32
N THR A 146 7.77 4.08 -2.58
CA THR A 146 6.80 5.02 -2.00
C THR A 146 6.41 6.16 -2.93
N LYS A 147 7.03 6.26 -4.11
CA LYS A 147 6.84 7.39 -5.07
C LYS A 147 7.06 8.75 -4.41
N LEU A 148 8.01 8.83 -3.50
CA LEU A 148 8.40 10.12 -2.90
C LEU A 148 9.35 10.87 -3.84
N GLU A 149 9.08 12.14 -4.01
CA GLU A 149 9.88 13.02 -4.86
C GLU A 149 11.10 13.55 -4.10
N LEU A 150 12.29 13.36 -4.66
CA LEU A 150 13.52 14.00 -4.18
C LEU A 150 13.59 15.43 -4.72
N LEU A 151 13.46 16.43 -3.86
CA LEU A 151 13.46 17.85 -4.22
C LEU A 151 14.84 18.42 -4.41
N ALA A 152 15.81 17.98 -3.61
CA ALA A 152 17.18 18.48 -3.66
C ALA A 152 18.19 17.48 -3.08
N GLY A 153 19.44 17.58 -3.49
CA GLY A 153 20.52 16.72 -3.00
C GLY A 153 20.54 15.35 -3.68
N ARG A 154 20.81 14.30 -2.90
CA ARG A 154 20.87 12.91 -3.37
C ARG A 154 20.12 11.97 -2.45
N ASN A 155 19.69 10.84 -2.99
CA ASN A 155 19.14 9.74 -2.23
C ASN A 155 20.21 8.99 -1.42
N ILE A 156 19.77 8.21 -0.42
CA ILE A 156 20.57 7.15 0.21
C ILE A 156 20.96 6.14 -0.85
N ASN A 157 22.20 5.67 -0.81
CA ASN A 157 22.71 4.71 -1.77
C ASN A 157 23.30 3.48 -1.08
N ASP A 158 23.66 2.45 -1.87
CA ASP A 158 24.22 1.20 -1.34
C ASP A 158 25.49 1.40 -0.52
N LYS A 159 26.30 2.41 -0.86
CA LYS A 159 27.52 2.71 -0.09
C LYS A 159 27.17 3.27 1.29
N ASP A 160 26.13 4.08 1.41
CA ASP A 160 25.68 4.59 2.70
C ASP A 160 25.18 3.45 3.60
N ASN A 161 24.46 2.47 3.03
CA ASN A 161 24.04 1.26 3.74
C ASN A 161 25.23 0.36 4.11
N LYS A 162 26.11 0.02 3.18
CA LYS A 162 27.25 -0.88 3.43
C LYS A 162 28.22 -0.33 4.46
N GLU A 163 28.43 0.99 4.49
CA GLU A 163 29.35 1.67 5.41
C GLU A 163 28.61 2.18 6.68
N MET A 164 27.32 1.87 6.84
CA MET A 164 26.48 2.32 7.99
C MET A 164 26.64 3.82 8.26
N LYS A 165 26.53 4.63 7.19
CA LYS A 165 26.76 6.08 7.33
C LYS A 165 25.60 6.75 8.08
N THR A 166 25.93 7.81 8.80
CA THR A 166 24.97 8.70 9.46
C THR A 166 24.45 9.77 8.49
N THR A 167 24.09 9.38 7.26
CA THR A 167 23.47 10.27 6.29
C THR A 167 21.96 10.27 6.44
N ALA A 168 21.30 11.40 6.16
CA ALA A 168 19.85 11.52 6.29
C ALA A 168 19.21 12.25 5.12
N LEU A 169 18.00 11.81 4.75
CA LEU A 169 17.04 12.59 3.98
C LEU A 169 16.05 13.21 4.96
N VAL A 170 15.70 14.46 4.74
CA VAL A 170 14.72 15.19 5.54
C VAL A 170 13.58 15.68 4.67
N SER A 171 12.40 15.84 5.26
CA SER A 171 11.23 16.35 4.54
C SER A 171 11.34 17.87 4.29
N ASP A 172 10.61 18.34 3.26
CA ASP A 172 10.41 19.78 3.04
C ASP A 172 9.69 20.46 4.22
N LEU A 173 8.80 19.74 4.93
CA LEU A 173 8.18 20.23 6.15
C LEU A 173 9.19 20.42 7.29
N TYR A 174 10.12 19.48 7.45
CA TYR A 174 11.23 19.63 8.38
C TYR A 174 12.06 20.89 8.06
N VAL A 175 12.39 21.09 6.79
CA VAL A 175 13.12 22.28 6.31
C VAL A 175 12.33 23.55 6.61
N LYS A 176 11.03 23.55 6.35
CA LYS A 176 10.13 24.68 6.61
C LYS A 176 10.13 25.10 8.08
N TYR A 177 9.94 24.15 8.98
CA TYR A 177 9.68 24.45 10.39
C TYR A 177 10.93 24.46 11.29
N ALA A 178 11.94 23.62 11.03
CA ALA A 178 13.17 23.59 11.79
C ALA A 178 14.23 24.58 11.24
N TRP A 179 14.24 24.79 9.92
CA TRP A 179 15.26 25.61 9.23
C TRP A 179 14.71 26.89 8.61
N GLY A 180 13.41 27.19 8.74
CA GLY A 180 12.78 28.38 8.16
C GLY A 180 12.90 28.46 6.64
N GLY A 181 12.93 27.32 5.96
CA GLY A 181 13.09 27.21 4.52
C GLY A 181 14.55 27.28 4.02
N GLN A 182 15.53 27.41 4.91
CA GLN A 182 16.96 27.39 4.55
C GLN A 182 17.40 25.96 4.21
N ASN A 183 18.27 25.79 3.23
CA ASN A 183 18.75 24.48 2.80
C ASN A 183 19.71 23.86 3.85
N PRO A 184 19.36 22.72 4.48
CA PRO A 184 20.20 22.06 5.47
C PRO A 184 21.19 21.05 4.86
N ILE A 185 21.24 20.85 3.53
CA ILE A 185 22.15 19.88 2.90
C ILE A 185 23.59 20.17 3.27
N GLY A 186 24.30 19.12 3.72
CA GLY A 186 25.67 19.20 4.21
C GLY A 186 25.81 19.65 5.67
N LYS A 187 24.70 19.92 6.37
CA LYS A 187 24.70 20.24 7.78
C LYS A 187 24.49 19.01 8.65
N GLU A 188 25.06 19.02 9.84
CA GLU A 188 24.75 18.05 10.89
C GLU A 188 23.44 18.46 11.57
N ILE A 189 22.57 17.50 11.79
CA ILE A 189 21.34 17.64 12.57
C ILE A 189 21.40 16.71 13.78
N SER A 190 20.81 17.15 14.88
CA SER A 190 20.68 16.38 16.11
C SER A 190 19.23 15.95 16.28
N VAL A 191 19.02 14.67 16.51
CA VAL A 191 17.69 14.05 16.72
C VAL A 191 17.68 13.47 18.13
N GLN A 192 16.83 13.98 18.99
CA GLN A 192 16.65 13.48 20.34
C GLN A 192 15.51 12.48 20.37
N LEU A 193 15.81 11.23 20.69
CA LEU A 193 14.83 10.16 20.86
C LEU A 193 14.03 10.42 22.14
N GLU A 194 12.71 10.25 22.09
CA GLU A 194 11.86 10.47 23.27
C GLU A 194 11.89 9.28 24.24
N ASP A 195 12.19 8.09 23.75
CA ASP A 195 12.15 6.84 24.53
C ASP A 195 13.20 6.80 25.65
N ASP A 196 14.42 7.25 25.36
CA ASP A 196 15.55 7.20 26.30
C ASP A 196 16.32 8.52 26.43
N GLY A 197 15.93 9.55 25.67
CA GLY A 197 16.59 10.84 25.62
C GLY A 197 17.91 10.85 24.85
N THR A 198 18.30 9.74 24.22
CA THR A 198 19.53 9.64 23.43
C THR A 198 19.50 10.61 22.26
N VAL A 199 20.66 11.22 21.97
CA VAL A 199 20.81 12.14 20.84
C VAL A 199 21.59 11.44 19.73
N GLN A 200 20.96 11.28 18.59
CA GLN A 200 21.58 10.78 17.36
C GLN A 200 21.96 11.95 16.45
N LYS A 201 23.05 11.82 15.72
CA LYS A 201 23.54 12.86 14.80
C LYS A 201 23.61 12.35 13.39
N PHE A 202 23.07 13.12 12.46
CA PHE A 202 23.03 12.78 11.05
C PHE A 202 23.46 13.95 10.17
N TYR A 203 24.02 13.66 9.00
CA TYR A 203 24.36 14.63 7.98
C TYR A 203 23.30 14.63 6.89
N VAL A 204 22.65 15.75 6.65
CA VAL A 204 21.63 15.88 5.62
C VAL A 204 22.26 15.79 4.24
N VAL A 205 21.82 14.84 3.44
CA VAL A 205 22.29 14.62 2.06
C VAL A 205 21.24 14.91 1.01
N GLY A 206 19.96 14.99 1.39
CA GLY A 206 18.89 15.35 0.47
C GLY A 206 17.60 15.75 1.19
N ILE A 207 16.70 16.32 0.41
CA ILE A 207 15.39 16.79 0.84
C ILE A 207 14.35 16.11 -0.04
N TYR A 208 13.33 15.48 0.58
CA TYR A 208 12.21 14.88 -0.13
C TYR A 208 10.91 15.64 0.15
N HIS A 209 9.96 15.52 -0.77
CA HIS A 209 8.61 16.05 -0.55
C HIS A 209 7.81 15.14 0.39
N TYR A 210 7.32 15.73 1.50
CA TYR A 210 6.47 14.99 2.45
C TYR A 210 5.05 14.84 1.88
N ASP A 211 4.63 13.60 1.74
CA ASP A 211 3.27 13.27 1.34
C ASP A 211 2.59 12.46 2.45
N ASN A 212 1.61 13.08 3.12
CA ASN A 212 0.92 12.46 4.24
C ASN A 212 0.09 11.23 3.86
N LEU A 213 -0.28 11.10 2.58
CA LEU A 213 -1.00 9.91 2.08
C LEU A 213 -0.08 8.71 1.89
N LYS A 214 1.21 8.95 1.61
CA LYS A 214 2.20 7.90 1.29
C LYS A 214 2.97 7.40 2.51
N ILE A 215 3.41 8.31 3.35
CA ILE A 215 4.28 8.00 4.49
C ILE A 215 3.82 8.70 5.77
N GLY A 216 2.65 9.33 5.73
CA GLY A 216 2.22 10.18 6.80
C GLY A 216 1.66 9.42 8.00
N SER A 217 2.04 9.89 9.16
CA SER A 217 1.40 9.59 10.45
C SER A 217 0.65 10.80 11.00
N GLY A 218 0.56 11.87 10.20
CA GLY A 218 -0.09 13.12 10.62
C GLY A 218 -1.62 13.01 10.54
N ASP A 219 -2.32 13.40 11.61
CA ASP A 219 -3.78 13.62 11.55
C ASP A 219 -4.05 14.77 10.55
N PRO A 220 -4.79 14.52 9.47
CA PRO A 220 -5.13 15.56 8.49
C PRO A 220 -5.87 16.76 9.08
N LYS A 221 -6.45 16.61 10.28
CA LYS A 221 -7.14 17.69 11.00
C LYS A 221 -6.22 18.50 11.90
N ALA A 222 -5.03 17.97 12.22
CA ALA A 222 -4.05 18.68 13.01
C ALA A 222 -3.29 19.69 12.14
N PRO A 223 -2.80 20.79 12.73
CA PRO A 223 -1.90 21.72 12.03
C PRO A 223 -0.67 21.00 11.50
N GLU A 224 -0.28 21.28 10.26
CA GLU A 224 0.88 20.68 9.57
C GLU A 224 2.18 20.73 10.43
N ARG A 225 2.34 21.75 11.26
CA ARG A 225 3.48 21.88 12.17
C ARG A 225 3.55 20.78 13.24
N GLU A 226 2.45 20.15 13.55
CA GLU A 226 2.36 19.10 14.57
C GLU A 226 2.57 17.70 13.98
N TRP A 227 2.65 17.59 12.67
CA TRP A 227 2.86 16.31 12.00
C TRP A 227 4.27 15.78 12.29
N VAL A 228 4.33 14.50 12.56
CA VAL A 228 5.60 13.78 12.66
C VAL A 228 6.09 13.47 11.26
N THR A 229 7.28 13.96 10.89
CA THR A 229 7.83 13.69 9.57
C THR A 229 9.06 12.77 9.67
N PRO A 230 9.16 11.70 8.85
CA PRO A 230 10.29 10.79 8.91
C PRO A 230 11.63 11.47 8.53
N ILE A 231 12.66 11.22 9.31
CA ILE A 231 14.06 11.38 8.90
C ILE A 231 14.49 9.99 8.39
N LEU A 232 14.77 9.91 7.10
CA LEU A 232 15.16 8.65 6.45
C LEU A 232 16.68 8.52 6.50
N VAL A 233 17.15 7.42 7.06
CA VAL A 233 18.58 7.10 7.25
C VAL A 233 18.89 5.73 6.64
N PRO A 234 20.17 5.34 6.48
CA PRO A 234 20.49 4.00 5.97
C PRO A 234 19.89 2.88 6.84
N TYR A 235 19.23 1.91 6.23
CA TYR A 235 18.61 0.75 6.88
C TYR A 235 19.59 0.04 7.84
N THR A 236 20.80 -0.23 7.38
CA THR A 236 21.80 -0.97 8.16
C THR A 236 22.23 -0.24 9.43
N TYR A 237 22.21 1.10 9.43
CA TYR A 237 22.45 1.90 10.64
C TYR A 237 21.38 1.62 11.70
N VAL A 238 20.12 1.61 11.30
CA VAL A 238 18.99 1.36 12.22
C VAL A 238 19.00 -0.09 12.69
N ALA A 239 19.17 -1.04 11.79
CA ALA A 239 19.20 -2.47 12.12
C ALA A 239 20.29 -2.82 13.15
N GLU A 240 21.52 -2.27 12.98
CA GLU A 240 22.61 -2.50 13.94
C GLU A 240 22.38 -1.73 15.26
N THR A 241 21.78 -0.55 15.22
CA THR A 241 21.42 0.20 16.44
C THR A 241 20.35 -0.52 17.24
N ASN A 242 19.30 -1.02 16.60
CA ASN A 242 18.24 -1.82 17.23
C ASN A 242 18.81 -3.09 17.87
N LYS A 243 19.68 -3.78 17.14
CA LYS A 243 20.36 -4.97 17.63
C LYS A 243 21.24 -4.67 18.86
N ALA A 244 22.01 -3.58 18.85
CA ALA A 244 22.82 -3.14 19.97
C ALA A 244 21.96 -2.81 21.21
N ASN A 245 20.72 -2.37 21.01
CA ASN A 245 19.74 -2.10 22.06
C ASN A 245 18.94 -3.35 22.50
N GLY A 246 19.31 -4.55 22.01
CA GLY A 246 18.64 -5.81 22.33
C GLY A 246 17.28 -6.01 21.61
N MET A 247 16.97 -5.13 20.66
CA MET A 247 15.82 -5.27 19.78
C MET A 247 16.28 -5.97 18.49
N GLU A 248 16.35 -7.29 18.49
CA GLU A 248 16.66 -8.03 17.28
C GLU A 248 15.40 -8.07 16.39
N ASN A 249 15.18 -6.99 15.66
CA ASN A 249 14.14 -6.96 14.64
C ASN A 249 14.57 -7.85 13.48
N GLN A 250 13.85 -8.96 13.30
CA GLN A 250 14.02 -9.77 12.11
C GLN A 250 13.35 -9.04 10.94
N LEU A 251 14.09 -8.89 9.84
CA LEU A 251 13.48 -8.43 8.60
C LEU A 251 12.43 -9.44 8.16
N GLN A 252 11.17 -9.08 8.29
CA GLN A 252 10.04 -9.98 7.97
C GLN A 252 9.31 -9.55 6.71
N SER A 253 9.46 -8.30 6.28
CA SER A 253 8.76 -7.77 5.11
C SER A 253 9.64 -6.86 4.28
N PHE A 254 9.36 -6.81 2.99
CA PHE A 254 10.01 -5.92 2.03
C PHE A 254 9.06 -5.63 0.87
N GLN A 255 9.41 -4.64 0.08
CA GLN A 255 8.67 -4.27 -1.11
C GLN A 255 9.57 -4.41 -2.34
N VAL A 256 8.99 -4.83 -3.44
CA VAL A 256 9.66 -4.95 -4.73
C VAL A 256 8.93 -4.09 -5.75
N MET A 257 9.68 -3.23 -6.42
CA MET A 257 9.18 -2.50 -7.58
C MET A 257 9.56 -3.26 -8.84
N ALA A 258 8.58 -3.76 -9.57
CA ALA A 258 8.78 -4.35 -10.89
C ALA A 258 9.12 -3.26 -11.91
N LYS A 259 9.91 -3.60 -12.93
CA LYS A 259 10.16 -2.70 -14.06
C LYS A 259 8.90 -2.41 -14.86
N ASP A 260 8.89 -1.28 -15.55
CA ASP A 260 7.78 -0.91 -16.42
C ASP A 260 7.55 -1.96 -17.52
N GLY A 261 6.31 -2.42 -17.63
CA GLY A 261 5.92 -3.45 -18.59
C GLY A 261 6.10 -4.89 -18.12
N GLU A 262 6.65 -5.11 -16.91
CA GLU A 262 6.73 -6.43 -16.28
C GLU A 262 5.37 -6.85 -15.72
N ASP A 263 5.07 -8.14 -15.78
CA ASP A 263 3.91 -8.73 -15.12
C ASP A 263 4.20 -8.89 -13.62
N ALA A 264 3.71 -7.95 -12.80
CA ALA A 264 3.92 -7.95 -11.36
C ALA A 264 3.35 -9.20 -10.67
N THR A 265 2.23 -9.73 -11.17
CA THR A 265 1.61 -10.94 -10.61
C THR A 265 2.50 -12.16 -10.86
N GLN A 266 3.03 -12.30 -12.07
CA GLN A 266 3.96 -13.40 -12.38
C GLN A 266 5.28 -13.22 -11.63
N LEU A 267 5.81 -12.00 -11.53
CA LEU A 267 7.03 -11.72 -10.77
C LEU A 267 6.84 -12.04 -9.28
N SER A 268 5.67 -11.72 -8.71
CA SER A 268 5.31 -12.04 -7.32
C SER A 268 5.38 -13.55 -7.05
N GLN A 269 4.83 -14.37 -7.95
CA GLN A 269 4.87 -15.84 -7.84
C GLN A 269 6.30 -16.39 -7.99
N ASP A 270 7.06 -15.90 -8.97
CA ASP A 270 8.44 -16.33 -9.21
C ASP A 270 9.36 -15.95 -8.04
N MET A 271 9.12 -14.78 -7.43
CA MET A 271 9.82 -14.34 -6.23
C MET A 271 9.53 -15.25 -5.04
N ALA A 272 8.26 -15.58 -4.77
CA ALA A 272 7.88 -16.50 -3.71
C ALA A 272 8.58 -17.86 -3.91
N ALA A 273 8.50 -18.44 -5.09
CA ALA A 273 9.17 -19.70 -5.42
C ALA A 273 10.70 -19.65 -5.26
N TYR A 274 11.33 -18.51 -5.60
CA TYR A 274 12.77 -18.31 -5.41
C TYR A 274 13.16 -18.36 -3.94
N PHE A 275 12.46 -17.61 -3.08
CA PHE A 275 12.77 -17.56 -1.66
C PHE A 275 12.44 -18.88 -0.96
N ASP A 276 11.31 -19.50 -1.27
CA ASP A 276 10.90 -20.78 -0.71
C ASP A 276 11.91 -21.89 -1.04
N THR A 277 12.35 -21.97 -2.30
CA THR A 277 13.32 -22.96 -2.73
C THR A 277 14.70 -22.72 -2.12
N LYS A 278 15.15 -21.45 -2.07
CA LYS A 278 16.53 -21.12 -1.69
C LYS A 278 16.73 -21.04 -0.19
N TYR A 279 15.74 -20.57 0.56
CA TYR A 279 15.89 -20.22 1.98
C TYR A 279 14.97 -20.99 2.93
N PHE A 280 13.76 -21.38 2.51
CA PHE A 280 12.77 -21.96 3.41
C PHE A 280 12.55 -23.47 3.22
N SER A 281 13.14 -24.08 2.18
CA SER A 281 12.94 -25.50 1.87
C SER A 281 13.49 -26.48 2.92
N ASP A 282 14.43 -26.06 3.77
CA ASP A 282 15.12 -26.99 4.70
C ASP A 282 14.23 -27.43 5.85
N THR A 283 13.45 -26.51 6.42
CA THR A 283 12.54 -26.83 7.53
C THR A 283 11.10 -27.00 7.07
N GLY A 284 10.71 -26.28 6.02
CA GLY A 284 9.32 -26.21 5.55
C GLY A 284 8.38 -25.52 6.54
N ASN A 285 8.93 -24.75 7.49
CA ASN A 285 8.15 -24.05 8.50
C ASN A 285 7.72 -22.65 8.07
N PHE A 286 8.36 -22.09 7.02
CA PHE A 286 8.13 -20.74 6.54
C PHE A 286 7.92 -20.72 5.05
N GLU A 287 7.19 -19.70 4.59
CA GLU A 287 6.99 -19.37 3.17
C GLU A 287 7.08 -17.87 2.96
N LEU A 288 7.43 -17.44 1.75
CA LEU A 288 7.29 -16.06 1.35
C LEU A 288 5.90 -15.84 0.76
N GLN A 289 5.07 -15.14 1.51
CA GLN A 289 3.80 -14.64 0.98
C GLN A 289 4.03 -13.30 0.29
N SER A 290 3.50 -13.18 -0.91
CA SER A 290 3.58 -11.94 -1.68
C SER A 290 2.24 -11.61 -2.31
N TYR A 291 1.94 -10.33 -2.39
CA TYR A 291 0.76 -9.82 -3.05
C TYR A 291 1.12 -8.58 -3.87
N ASP A 292 0.54 -8.48 -5.03
CA ASP A 292 0.72 -7.35 -5.93
C ASP A 292 -0.58 -6.57 -6.09
N MET A 293 -0.46 -5.28 -6.34
CA MET A 293 -1.61 -4.38 -6.47
C MET A 293 -2.47 -4.67 -7.71
N ALA A 294 -1.91 -5.29 -8.75
CA ALA A 294 -2.66 -5.63 -9.96
C ALA A 294 -3.65 -6.76 -9.68
N SER A 295 -3.23 -7.80 -8.96
CA SER A 295 -4.10 -8.92 -8.58
C SER A 295 -5.21 -8.48 -7.61
N GLU A 296 -4.91 -7.61 -6.65
CA GLU A 296 -5.91 -7.05 -5.74
C GLU A 296 -7.00 -6.27 -6.49
N LEU A 297 -6.60 -5.42 -7.45
CA LEU A 297 -7.56 -4.73 -8.32
C LEU A 297 -8.39 -5.71 -9.14
N GLY A 298 -7.78 -6.79 -9.65
CA GLY A 298 -8.47 -7.83 -10.41
C GLY A 298 -9.55 -8.54 -9.58
N GLN A 299 -9.30 -8.82 -8.31
CA GLN A 299 -10.30 -9.41 -7.41
C GLN A 299 -11.48 -8.45 -7.17
N ILE A 300 -11.21 -7.18 -6.94
CA ILE A 300 -12.26 -6.15 -6.79
C ILE A 300 -13.11 -6.08 -8.06
N ASP A 301 -12.50 -6.10 -9.23
CA ASP A 301 -13.20 -6.11 -10.52
C ASP A 301 -14.11 -7.32 -10.69
N GLN A 302 -13.66 -8.51 -10.29
CA GLN A 302 -14.48 -9.73 -10.32
C GLN A 302 -15.70 -9.59 -9.41
N VAL A 303 -15.55 -9.10 -8.18
CA VAL A 303 -16.67 -8.89 -7.25
C VAL A 303 -17.67 -7.88 -7.82
N LEU A 304 -17.20 -6.76 -8.36
CA LEU A 304 -18.06 -5.74 -8.97
C LEU A 304 -18.79 -6.28 -10.20
N ASN A 305 -18.15 -7.11 -11.02
CA ASN A 305 -18.78 -7.75 -12.17
C ASN A 305 -19.88 -8.73 -11.74
N VAL A 306 -19.63 -9.57 -10.73
CA VAL A 306 -20.65 -10.51 -10.20
C VAL A 306 -21.85 -9.74 -9.66
N LEU A 307 -21.63 -8.67 -8.88
CA LEU A 307 -22.71 -7.82 -8.38
C LEU A 307 -23.50 -7.16 -9.53
N THR A 308 -22.81 -6.65 -10.54
CA THR A 308 -23.45 -6.02 -11.70
C THR A 308 -24.30 -7.02 -12.47
N ILE A 309 -23.81 -8.23 -12.69
CA ILE A 309 -24.57 -9.31 -13.36
C ILE A 309 -25.81 -9.67 -12.53
N ALA A 310 -25.66 -9.91 -11.23
CA ALA A 310 -26.77 -10.30 -10.36
C ALA A 310 -27.91 -9.26 -10.39
N ILE A 311 -27.57 -7.98 -10.33
CA ILE A 311 -28.56 -6.90 -10.34
C ILE A 311 -29.15 -6.70 -11.73
N SER A 312 -28.36 -6.89 -12.79
CA SER A 312 -28.86 -6.86 -14.16
C SER A 312 -29.89 -7.95 -14.41
N VAL A 313 -29.70 -9.14 -13.85
CA VAL A 313 -30.69 -10.24 -13.90
C VAL A 313 -31.98 -9.85 -13.16
N ILE A 314 -31.88 -9.28 -11.96
CA ILE A 314 -33.05 -8.81 -11.19
C ILE A 314 -33.81 -7.74 -11.98
N ALA A 315 -33.10 -6.78 -12.57
CA ALA A 315 -33.69 -5.73 -13.39
C ALA A 315 -34.38 -6.31 -14.66
N ALA A 316 -33.75 -7.28 -15.33
CA ALA A 316 -34.30 -7.93 -16.48
C ALA A 316 -35.61 -8.69 -16.13
N ILE A 317 -35.63 -9.41 -15.01
CA ILE A 317 -36.84 -10.07 -14.52
C ILE A 317 -37.95 -9.02 -14.24
N SER A 318 -37.60 -7.92 -13.55
CA SER A 318 -38.55 -6.84 -13.28
C SER A 318 -39.11 -6.22 -14.57
N LEU A 319 -38.28 -6.10 -15.61
CA LEU A 319 -38.64 -5.53 -16.89
C LEU A 319 -39.58 -6.51 -17.68
N ILE A 320 -39.30 -7.82 -17.63
CA ILE A 320 -40.12 -8.85 -18.23
C ILE A 320 -41.49 -8.91 -17.55
N VAL A 321 -41.52 -8.97 -16.23
CA VAL A 321 -42.75 -8.99 -15.41
C VAL A 321 -43.58 -7.73 -15.65
N GLY A 322 -42.93 -6.56 -15.69
CA GLY A 322 -43.55 -5.27 -16.01
C GLY A 322 -44.10 -5.25 -17.44
N GLY A 323 -43.34 -5.76 -18.43
CA GLY A 323 -43.73 -5.76 -19.83
C GLY A 323 -44.87 -6.75 -20.17
N VAL A 324 -44.94 -7.89 -19.47
CA VAL A 324 -46.04 -8.88 -19.61
C VAL A 324 -47.33 -8.42 -18.90
N GLY A 325 -47.18 -7.53 -17.87
CA GLY A 325 -48.30 -7.01 -17.10
C GLY A 325 -49.05 -5.85 -17.77
N VAL A 326 -48.54 -5.32 -18.86
CA VAL A 326 -49.13 -4.30 -19.72
C VAL A 326 -49.79 -4.95 -20.92
#